data_e685fc0136338ba7966f37641386349f
#
_entry.id   e685fc0136338ba7966f37641386349f
#
_cell.length_a   1.000
_cell.length_b   1.000
_cell.length_c   1.000
_cell.angle_alpha   90.00
_cell.angle_beta   90.00
_cell.angle_gamma   90.00
#
_symmetry.space_group_name_H-M   'P 1'
#
loop_
_entity.id
_entity.type
_entity.pdbx_description
1 polymer ?
#
loop_
_entity_poly.entity_id
_entity_poly.type
_entity_poly.pdbx_seq_one_letter_code
_entity_poly.pdbx_strand_id
1 'polypeptide(L)'
;MQRIHLTGLFAIFAATLLALAISAPRRAGAADDSGIKTLIDQFTSAFNSHDSHAVAMCFTDDADFINVQQADSRGRKAIEEHFVPLFSGRLKNAHRTYTLKSIRTITPDVAAVTMDYVLSDTTGANGETVPPRKGLYDWTVVRQNGKWLISVAHESELAAAPAMVPVR
;
A
#
# COMPACT_ATOMS: atom_id res chain seq x y z
N MET A 1 4.87 -13.67 91.76
CA MET A 1 4.47 -12.49 90.98
C MET A 1 5.24 -12.52 89.69
N GLN A 2 4.61 -12.98 88.61
CA GLN A 2 5.29 -13.10 87.33
C GLN A 2 4.36 -12.48 86.28
N ARG A 3 4.80 -11.37 85.64
CA ARG A 3 4.08 -10.65 84.64
C ARG A 3 4.38 -11.27 83.24
N ILE A 4 3.38 -11.75 82.56
CA ILE A 4 3.46 -12.28 81.23
C ILE A 4 3.30 -11.10 80.27
N HIS A 5 4.30 -10.82 79.47
CA HIS A 5 4.21 -9.87 78.35
C HIS A 5 3.72 -10.59 77.11
N LEU A 6 2.53 -10.22 76.66
CA LEU A 6 1.93 -10.71 75.40
C LEU A 6 2.36 -9.79 74.24
N THR A 7 3.32 -10.23 73.45
CA THR A 7 3.75 -9.52 72.21
C THR A 7 2.88 -9.95 71.06
N GLY A 8 2.05 -9.02 70.59
CA GLY A 8 1.21 -9.22 69.47
C GLY A 8 2.00 -9.23 68.17
N LEU A 9 1.83 -10.30 67.41
CA LEU A 9 2.37 -10.47 66.01
C LEU A 9 1.40 -9.88 65.03
N PHE A 10 1.72 -8.70 64.49
CA PHE A 10 0.99 -8.11 63.34
C PHE A 10 1.47 -8.77 62.04
N ALA A 11 0.64 -9.66 61.50
CA ALA A 11 0.84 -10.19 60.17
C ALA A 11 0.34 -9.17 59.13
N ILE A 12 1.28 -8.56 58.40
CA ILE A 12 0.98 -7.68 57.25
C ILE A 12 0.73 -8.57 56.04
N PHE A 13 -0.53 -8.71 55.64
CA PHE A 13 -0.92 -9.31 54.36
C PHE A 13 -0.69 -8.28 53.24
N ALA A 14 0.42 -8.39 52.51
CA ALA A 14 0.64 -7.66 51.28
C ALA A 14 -0.13 -8.34 50.17
N ALA A 15 -1.29 -7.81 49.82
CA ALA A 15 -2.05 -8.23 48.62
C ALA A 15 -1.38 -7.65 47.36
N THR A 16 -0.60 -8.44 46.68
CA THR A 16 -0.09 -8.14 45.33
C THR A 16 -1.24 -8.28 44.32
N LEU A 17 -1.83 -7.15 43.95
CA LEU A 17 -2.74 -7.07 42.78
C LEU A 17 -1.92 -7.24 41.50
N LEU A 18 -1.90 -8.44 40.95
CA LEU A 18 -1.40 -8.71 39.62
C LEU A 18 -2.43 -8.16 38.62
N ALA A 19 -2.21 -6.94 38.10
CA ALA A 19 -3.02 -6.35 37.02
C ALA A 19 -2.76 -7.13 35.77
N LEU A 20 -3.64 -8.09 35.44
CA LEU A 20 -3.69 -8.75 34.15
C LEU A 20 -4.15 -7.71 33.12
N ALA A 21 -3.22 -7.11 32.38
CA ALA A 21 -3.54 -6.28 31.23
C ALA A 21 -4.20 -7.17 30.18
N ILE A 22 -5.54 -7.25 30.21
CA ILE A 22 -6.32 -7.86 29.14
C ILE A 22 -6.17 -6.94 27.92
N SER A 23 -5.23 -7.27 27.05
CA SER A 23 -5.15 -6.65 25.73
C SER A 23 -6.45 -6.99 24.99
N ALA A 24 -7.38 -6.03 24.96
CA ALA A 24 -8.58 -6.16 24.15
C ALA A 24 -8.15 -6.45 22.69
N PRO A 25 -8.78 -7.42 22.02
CA PRO A 25 -8.48 -7.69 20.62
C PRO A 25 -8.74 -6.40 19.84
N ARG A 26 -7.69 -5.84 19.24
CA ARG A 26 -7.83 -4.72 18.32
C ARG A 26 -8.78 -5.16 17.23
N ARG A 27 -9.94 -4.52 17.13
CA ARG A 27 -10.86 -4.73 16.03
C ARG A 27 -10.09 -4.56 14.73
N ALA A 28 -9.83 -5.69 14.05
CA ALA A 28 -9.41 -5.69 12.65
C ALA A 28 -10.56 -5.05 11.87
N GLY A 29 -10.39 -3.86 11.35
CA GLY A 29 -11.42 -3.36 10.45
C GLY A 29 -11.60 -1.87 10.23
N ALA A 30 -10.95 -0.96 10.87
CA ALA A 30 -11.11 0.47 10.53
C ALA A 30 -9.87 1.32 10.80
N ALA A 31 -8.79 0.72 11.27
CA ALA A 31 -7.76 1.47 11.97
C ALA A 31 -6.66 2.04 11.08
N ASP A 32 -6.57 1.68 9.79
CA ASP A 32 -5.40 2.13 9.03
C ASP A 32 -5.63 2.44 7.54
N ASP A 33 -6.87 2.71 7.15
CA ASP A 33 -7.16 3.25 5.80
C ASP A 33 -6.38 4.55 5.54
N SER A 34 -6.08 5.32 6.59
CA SER A 34 -5.30 6.56 6.47
C SER A 34 -3.85 6.30 6.04
N GLY A 35 -3.20 5.28 6.59
CA GLY A 35 -1.84 4.90 6.21
C GLY A 35 -1.76 4.37 4.77
N ILE A 36 -2.77 3.60 4.35
CA ILE A 36 -2.87 3.12 2.96
C ILE A 36 -3.15 4.28 2.00
N LYS A 37 -4.03 5.23 2.35
CA LYS A 37 -4.26 6.43 1.55
C LYS A 37 -2.99 7.28 1.42
N THR A 38 -2.22 7.43 2.51
CA THR A 38 -0.91 8.09 2.48
C THR A 38 0.04 7.39 1.50
N LEU A 39 0.07 6.05 1.47
CA LEU A 39 0.88 5.30 0.50
C LEU A 39 0.44 5.57 -0.96
N ILE A 40 -0.88 5.62 -1.21
CA ILE A 40 -1.42 5.96 -2.54
C ILE A 40 -0.98 7.37 -2.96
N ASP A 41 -1.07 8.35 -2.06
CA ASP A 41 -0.65 9.73 -2.33
C ASP A 41 0.86 9.83 -2.59
N GLN A 42 1.68 9.12 -1.81
CA GLN A 42 3.14 9.05 -2.01
C GLN A 42 3.48 8.45 -3.37
N PHE A 43 2.88 7.32 -3.72
CA PHE A 43 3.09 6.67 -5.01
C PHE A 43 2.65 7.58 -6.17
N THR A 44 1.49 8.23 -6.05
CA THR A 44 0.97 9.17 -7.06
C THR A 44 1.93 10.35 -7.26
N SER A 45 2.40 10.94 -6.17
CA SER A 45 3.35 12.05 -6.20
C SER A 45 4.67 11.62 -6.84
N ALA A 46 5.23 10.48 -6.43
CA ALA A 46 6.47 9.94 -6.98
C ALA A 46 6.37 9.66 -8.48
N PHE A 47 5.25 9.05 -8.93
CA PHE A 47 5.00 8.79 -10.35
C PHE A 47 4.93 10.10 -11.15
N ASN A 48 4.16 11.09 -10.66
CA ASN A 48 3.93 12.36 -11.36
C ASN A 48 5.15 13.31 -11.30
N SER A 49 6.07 13.10 -10.37
CA SER A 49 7.38 13.77 -10.37
C SER A 49 8.43 13.01 -11.19
N HIS A 50 8.07 11.87 -11.81
CA HIS A 50 8.96 11.00 -12.58
C HIS A 50 10.20 10.54 -11.79
N ASP A 51 10.05 10.36 -10.47
CA ASP A 51 11.08 9.89 -9.57
C ASP A 51 10.99 8.36 -9.41
N SER A 52 11.78 7.63 -10.20
CA SER A 52 11.81 6.15 -10.18
C SER A 52 12.24 5.60 -8.83
N HIS A 53 13.14 6.27 -8.13
CA HIS A 53 13.58 5.87 -6.80
C HIS A 53 12.45 6.02 -5.78
N ALA A 54 11.77 7.18 -5.76
CA ALA A 54 10.64 7.42 -4.86
C ALA A 54 9.48 6.45 -5.15
N VAL A 55 9.20 6.11 -6.42
CA VAL A 55 8.24 5.06 -6.78
C VAL A 55 8.66 3.72 -6.16
N ALA A 56 9.90 3.30 -6.34
CA ALA A 56 10.41 2.04 -5.82
C ALA A 56 10.36 1.97 -4.29
N MET A 57 10.57 3.10 -3.59
CA MET A 57 10.49 3.18 -2.13
C MET A 57 9.08 2.97 -1.57
N CYS A 58 8.04 2.99 -2.39
CA CYS A 58 6.68 2.59 -2.00
C CYS A 58 6.51 1.07 -1.91
N PHE A 59 7.46 0.28 -2.41
CA PHE A 59 7.40 -1.18 -2.44
C PHE A 59 8.24 -1.83 -1.35
N THR A 60 7.91 -3.08 -1.01
CA THR A 60 8.78 -3.94 -0.18
C THR A 60 10.05 -4.31 -0.95
N ASP A 61 11.09 -4.76 -0.24
CA ASP A 61 12.38 -5.13 -0.87
C ASP A 61 12.24 -6.30 -1.85
N ASP A 62 11.25 -7.16 -1.62
CA ASP A 62 10.96 -8.40 -2.36
C ASP A 62 9.65 -8.32 -3.17
N ALA A 63 9.13 -7.12 -3.42
CA ALA A 63 7.84 -6.91 -4.09
C ALA A 63 7.80 -7.46 -5.51
N ASP A 64 6.60 -7.87 -5.94
CA ASP A 64 6.30 -8.20 -7.33
C ASP A 64 5.50 -7.08 -7.98
N PHE A 65 5.94 -6.61 -9.14
CA PHE A 65 5.23 -5.65 -9.97
C PHE A 65 4.99 -6.21 -11.37
N ILE A 66 3.74 -6.36 -11.75
CA ILE A 66 3.30 -6.83 -13.07
C ILE A 66 2.62 -5.67 -13.79
N ASN A 67 3.19 -5.24 -14.89
CA ASN A 67 2.66 -4.13 -15.68
C ASN A 67 1.61 -4.58 -16.73
N VAL A 68 1.04 -3.63 -17.47
CA VAL A 68 0.02 -3.88 -18.52
C VAL A 68 0.52 -4.76 -19.68
N GLN A 69 1.84 -4.88 -19.91
CA GLN A 69 2.43 -5.79 -20.88
C GLN A 69 2.73 -7.17 -20.26
N GLN A 70 2.30 -7.42 -19.02
CA GLN A 70 2.59 -8.63 -18.26
C GLN A 70 4.11 -8.85 -18.03
N ALA A 71 4.90 -7.78 -18.14
CA ALA A 71 6.30 -7.80 -17.72
C ALA A 71 6.38 -7.79 -16.19
N ASP A 72 7.17 -8.71 -15.66
CA ASP A 72 7.36 -8.94 -14.24
C ASP A 72 8.67 -8.27 -13.78
N SER A 73 8.60 -7.46 -12.74
CA SER A 73 9.75 -6.85 -12.07
C SER A 73 9.75 -7.28 -10.60
N ARG A 74 10.77 -8.02 -10.18
CA ARG A 74 10.88 -8.58 -8.83
C ARG A 74 11.91 -7.85 -7.99
N GLY A 75 11.46 -7.40 -6.85
CA GLY A 75 12.23 -6.63 -5.89
C GLY A 75 12.34 -5.16 -6.24
N ARG A 76 12.50 -4.35 -5.20
CA ARG A 76 12.55 -2.88 -5.28
C ARG A 76 13.52 -2.36 -6.34
N LYS A 77 14.72 -2.94 -6.43
CA LYS A 77 15.73 -2.52 -7.41
C LYS A 77 15.27 -2.72 -8.85
N ALA A 78 14.68 -3.89 -9.18
CA ALA A 78 14.18 -4.16 -10.51
C ALA A 78 12.98 -3.26 -10.87
N ILE A 79 12.16 -2.90 -9.87
CA ILE A 79 11.04 -1.96 -10.05
C ILE A 79 11.59 -0.56 -10.34
N GLU A 80 12.63 -0.08 -9.63
CA GLU A 80 13.28 1.20 -9.93
C GLU A 80 13.85 1.20 -11.35
N GLU A 81 14.62 0.17 -11.71
CA GLU A 81 15.21 -0.01 -13.05
C GLU A 81 14.15 -0.06 -14.16
N HIS A 82 12.95 -0.58 -13.88
CA HIS A 82 11.82 -0.56 -14.82
C HIS A 82 11.33 0.85 -15.12
N PHE A 83 11.21 1.73 -14.10
CA PHE A 83 10.68 3.08 -14.29
C PHE A 83 11.70 4.06 -14.89
N VAL A 84 13.02 3.87 -14.70
CA VAL A 84 14.06 4.78 -15.23
C VAL A 84 13.90 5.06 -16.73
N PRO A 85 13.88 4.06 -17.65
CA PRO A 85 13.72 4.32 -19.08
C PRO A 85 12.32 4.81 -19.45
N LEU A 86 11.30 4.49 -18.66
CA LEU A 86 9.95 4.97 -18.91
C LEU A 86 9.83 6.47 -18.65
N PHE A 87 10.35 6.96 -17.54
CA PHE A 87 10.31 8.37 -17.15
C PHE A 87 11.25 9.27 -17.98
N SER A 88 12.32 8.71 -18.54
CA SER A 88 13.15 9.43 -19.51
C SER A 88 12.62 9.34 -20.96
N GLY A 89 11.70 8.42 -21.22
CA GLY A 89 11.15 8.13 -22.54
C GLY A 89 9.65 8.45 -22.68
N ARG A 90 8.86 7.41 -22.95
CA ARG A 90 7.43 7.53 -23.27
C ARG A 90 6.55 8.14 -22.17
N LEU A 91 6.99 8.08 -20.91
CA LEU A 91 6.28 8.65 -19.78
C LEU A 91 6.89 9.95 -19.26
N LYS A 92 7.81 10.58 -19.98
CA LYS A 92 8.52 11.80 -19.54
C LYS A 92 7.63 13.00 -19.21
N ASN A 93 6.44 13.04 -19.80
CA ASN A 93 5.42 14.07 -19.57
C ASN A 93 4.12 13.47 -18.99
N ALA A 94 4.11 12.15 -18.73
CA ALA A 94 2.90 11.47 -18.35
C ALA A 94 2.40 11.94 -16.99
N HIS A 95 1.08 12.03 -16.88
CA HIS A 95 0.40 12.28 -15.63
C HIS A 95 -0.56 11.14 -15.31
N ARG A 96 -0.55 10.68 -14.05
CA ARG A 96 -1.42 9.59 -13.60
C ARG A 96 -2.26 10.06 -12.42
N THR A 97 -3.56 9.77 -12.50
CA THR A 97 -4.49 9.95 -11.39
C THR A 97 -5.05 8.60 -10.96
N TYR A 98 -5.33 8.45 -9.68
CA TYR A 98 -5.96 7.26 -9.11
C TYR A 98 -7.28 7.61 -8.44
N THR A 99 -8.26 6.72 -8.60
CA THR A 99 -9.53 6.77 -7.87
C THR A 99 -9.65 5.50 -7.06
N LEU A 100 -9.56 5.63 -5.74
CA LEU A 100 -9.70 4.51 -4.82
C LEU A 100 -11.10 3.91 -4.93
N LYS A 101 -11.19 2.61 -5.24
CA LYS A 101 -12.44 1.84 -5.28
C LYS A 101 -12.70 1.12 -3.96
N SER A 102 -11.67 0.43 -3.45
CA SER A 102 -11.81 -0.33 -2.21
C SER A 102 -10.48 -0.54 -1.49
N ILE A 103 -10.56 -0.60 -0.17
CA ILE A 103 -9.54 -1.16 0.71
C ILE A 103 -10.21 -2.30 1.45
N ARG A 104 -9.68 -3.51 1.33
CA ARG A 104 -10.15 -4.69 2.04
C ARG A 104 -9.07 -5.23 2.94
N THR A 105 -9.22 -5.00 4.24
CA THR A 105 -8.32 -5.56 5.26
C THR A 105 -8.41 -7.10 5.24
N ILE A 106 -7.28 -7.77 5.12
CA ILE A 106 -7.15 -9.23 5.18
C ILE A 106 -6.71 -9.65 6.58
N THR A 107 -5.67 -9.00 7.10
CA THR A 107 -5.18 -9.11 8.48
C THR A 107 -4.86 -7.70 9.00
N PRO A 108 -4.53 -7.52 10.29
CA PRO A 108 -4.14 -6.20 10.80
C PRO A 108 -2.98 -5.53 10.04
N ASP A 109 -2.15 -6.33 9.37
CA ASP A 109 -0.94 -5.86 8.67
C ASP A 109 -0.93 -6.19 7.18
N VAL A 110 -2.07 -6.64 6.61
CA VAL A 110 -2.22 -6.95 5.17
C VAL A 110 -3.57 -6.46 4.67
N ALA A 111 -3.57 -5.77 3.54
CA ALA A 111 -4.80 -5.34 2.86
C ALA A 111 -4.69 -5.50 1.35
N ALA A 112 -5.83 -5.71 0.70
CA ALA A 112 -5.99 -5.58 -0.74
C ALA A 112 -6.58 -4.21 -1.07
N VAL A 113 -6.00 -3.53 -2.07
CA VAL A 113 -6.40 -2.21 -2.54
C VAL A 113 -6.69 -2.28 -4.03
N THR A 114 -7.85 -1.79 -4.44
CA THR A 114 -8.22 -1.68 -5.86
C THR A 114 -8.47 -0.22 -6.20
N MET A 115 -7.87 0.25 -7.29
CA MET A 115 -8.00 1.62 -7.79
C MET A 115 -8.26 1.62 -9.29
N ASP A 116 -9.08 2.56 -9.75
CA ASP A 116 -9.04 2.96 -11.16
C ASP A 116 -7.88 3.94 -11.37
N TYR A 117 -7.24 3.90 -12.54
CA TYR A 117 -6.30 4.93 -12.95
C TYR A 117 -6.65 5.54 -14.31
N VAL A 118 -6.22 6.77 -14.51
CA VAL A 118 -6.13 7.43 -15.82
C VAL A 118 -4.69 7.86 -16.02
N LEU A 119 -4.11 7.47 -17.16
CA LEU A 119 -2.77 7.85 -17.58
C LEU A 119 -2.89 8.73 -18.84
N SER A 120 -2.47 9.99 -18.74
CA SER A 120 -2.46 10.98 -19.84
C SER A 120 -1.04 11.39 -20.21
N ASP A 121 -0.94 12.18 -21.28
CA ASP A 121 0.29 12.85 -21.73
C ASP A 121 1.45 11.88 -22.03
N THR A 122 1.10 10.66 -22.41
CA THR A 122 2.08 9.66 -22.85
C THR A 122 2.50 9.89 -24.30
N THR A 123 3.73 9.54 -24.62
CA THR A 123 4.31 9.66 -25.96
C THR A 123 4.37 8.28 -26.60
N GLY A 124 3.87 8.18 -27.83
CA GLY A 124 3.97 6.98 -28.65
C GLY A 124 5.35 6.79 -29.27
N ALA A 125 5.52 5.69 -30.01
CA ALA A 125 6.82 5.30 -30.57
C ALA A 125 7.40 6.31 -31.56
N ASN A 126 6.54 7.06 -32.27
CA ASN A 126 6.95 8.07 -33.27
C ASN A 126 6.92 9.50 -32.69
N GLY A 127 6.78 9.65 -31.37
CA GLY A 127 6.72 10.95 -30.71
C GLY A 127 5.34 11.61 -30.68
N GLU A 128 4.30 10.94 -31.17
CA GLU A 128 2.92 11.42 -31.13
C GLU A 128 2.36 11.35 -29.69
N THR A 129 1.40 12.23 -29.39
CA THR A 129 0.64 12.15 -28.14
C THR A 129 -0.38 11.01 -28.23
N VAL A 130 -0.34 10.11 -27.26
CA VAL A 130 -1.28 8.99 -27.15
C VAL A 130 -2.51 9.43 -26.34
N PRO A 131 -3.74 9.07 -26.76
CA PRO A 131 -4.93 9.34 -25.98
C PRO A 131 -4.84 8.78 -24.56
N PRO A 132 -5.51 9.42 -23.57
CA PRO A 132 -5.51 8.92 -22.19
C PRO A 132 -6.00 7.49 -22.11
N ARG A 133 -5.28 6.68 -21.34
CA ARG A 133 -5.59 5.27 -21.08
C ARG A 133 -6.16 5.12 -19.67
N LYS A 134 -7.05 4.14 -19.52
CA LYS A 134 -7.70 3.82 -18.24
C LYS A 134 -7.44 2.37 -17.90
N GLY A 135 -7.37 2.08 -16.63
CA GLY A 135 -7.19 0.71 -16.16
C GLY A 135 -7.48 0.54 -14.70
N LEU A 136 -7.21 -0.66 -14.23
CA LEU A 136 -7.25 -1.04 -12.82
C LEU A 136 -5.83 -1.21 -12.32
N TYR A 137 -5.63 -0.84 -11.06
CA TYR A 137 -4.40 -1.09 -10.34
C TYR A 137 -4.73 -1.76 -9.03
N ASP A 138 -4.37 -3.03 -8.92
CA ASP A 138 -4.62 -3.85 -7.76
C ASP A 138 -3.32 -4.03 -6.97
N TRP A 139 -3.37 -3.74 -5.66
CA TRP A 139 -2.25 -3.90 -4.75
C TRP A 139 -2.58 -4.88 -3.63
N THR A 140 -1.61 -5.69 -3.25
CA THR A 140 -1.50 -6.24 -1.91
C THR A 140 -0.50 -5.38 -1.15
N VAL A 141 -0.97 -4.75 -0.08
CA VAL A 141 -0.13 -3.91 0.78
C VAL A 141 0.11 -4.60 2.12
N VAL A 142 1.31 -4.41 2.65
CA VAL A 142 1.72 -4.97 3.94
C VAL A 142 2.28 -3.88 4.83
N ARG A 143 2.05 -3.99 6.14
CA ARG A 143 2.61 -3.06 7.11
C ARG A 143 3.90 -3.63 7.68
N GLN A 144 5.00 -2.92 7.44
CA GLN A 144 6.33 -3.24 7.95
C GLN A 144 6.87 -2.04 8.75
N ASN A 145 7.32 -2.26 9.98
CA ASN A 145 7.86 -1.22 10.85
C ASN A 145 6.94 0.01 10.99
N GLY A 146 5.62 -0.23 11.06
CA GLY A 146 4.60 0.80 11.18
C GLY A 146 4.25 1.56 9.89
N LYS A 147 4.84 1.22 8.75
CA LYS A 147 4.56 1.81 7.43
C LYS A 147 3.89 0.80 6.52
N TRP A 148 2.92 1.25 5.73
CA TRP A 148 2.35 0.47 4.64
C TRP A 148 3.26 0.54 3.41
N LEU A 149 3.49 -0.62 2.78
CA LEU A 149 4.28 -0.78 1.56
C LEU A 149 3.54 -1.72 0.61
N ILE A 150 3.78 -1.56 -0.68
CA ILE A 150 3.23 -2.43 -1.73
C ILE A 150 4.09 -3.70 -1.78
N SER A 151 3.47 -4.86 -1.55
CA SER A 151 4.13 -6.17 -1.70
C SER A 151 3.87 -6.78 -3.07
N VAL A 152 2.67 -6.59 -3.60
CA VAL A 152 2.32 -7.02 -4.97
C VAL A 152 1.53 -5.91 -5.63
N ALA A 153 1.88 -5.57 -6.86
CA ALA A 153 1.10 -4.66 -7.70
C ALA A 153 0.85 -5.29 -9.06
N HIS A 154 -0.41 -5.23 -9.49
CA HIS A 154 -0.81 -5.68 -10.81
C HIS A 154 -1.57 -4.57 -11.53
N GLU A 155 -1.06 -4.13 -12.65
CA GLU A 155 -1.66 -3.11 -13.51
C GLU A 155 -2.32 -3.78 -14.71
N SER A 156 -3.60 -3.45 -14.94
CA SER A 156 -4.34 -3.89 -16.13
C SER A 156 -4.92 -2.69 -16.86
N GLU A 157 -4.93 -2.73 -18.18
CA GLU A 157 -5.53 -1.70 -19.02
C GLU A 157 -6.94 -2.12 -19.43
N LEU A 158 -7.91 -1.22 -19.30
CA LEU A 158 -9.25 -1.45 -19.78
C LEU A 158 -9.24 -1.32 -21.30
N ALA A 159 -9.66 -2.37 -22.01
CA ALA A 159 -9.84 -2.31 -23.44
C ALA A 159 -10.82 -1.16 -23.79
N ALA A 160 -10.51 -0.40 -24.84
CA ALA A 160 -11.47 0.54 -25.40
C ALA A 160 -12.77 -0.24 -25.70
N ALA A 161 -13.92 0.31 -25.27
CA ALA A 161 -15.19 -0.32 -25.60
C ALA A 161 -15.26 -0.55 -27.12
N PRO A 162 -15.61 -1.76 -27.58
CA PRO A 162 -15.75 -2.00 -29.02
C PRO A 162 -16.74 -0.98 -29.55
N ALA A 163 -16.37 -0.34 -30.69
CA ALA A 163 -17.27 0.56 -31.37
C ALA A 163 -18.56 -0.21 -31.67
N MET A 164 -19.71 0.28 -31.16
CA MET A 164 -21.00 -0.33 -31.44
C MET A 164 -21.21 -0.23 -32.96
N VAL A 165 -21.10 -1.37 -33.65
CA VAL A 165 -21.51 -1.46 -35.04
C VAL A 165 -23.03 -1.28 -35.06
N PRO A 166 -23.58 -0.24 -35.71
CA PRO A 166 -25.01 -0.08 -35.77
C PRO A 166 -25.60 -1.30 -36.52
N VAL A 167 -26.47 -2.01 -35.84
CA VAL A 167 -27.25 -3.08 -36.49
C VAL A 167 -28.14 -2.42 -37.54
N ARG A 168 -27.91 -2.76 -38.79
CA ARG A 168 -28.77 -2.35 -39.90
C ARG A 168 -30.01 -3.20 -39.96
#